data_fe3fd004fd8b3474cfbce2aaa5e608ce
#
_entry.id   fe3fd004fd8b3474cfbce2aaa5e608ce
#
_cell.length_a   1.000
_cell.length_b   1.000
_cell.length_c   1.000
_cell.angle_alpha   90.00
_cell.angle_beta   90.00
_cell.angle_gamma   90.00
#
_symmetry.space_group_name_H-M   'P 1'
#
loop_
_entity.id
_entity.type
_entity.pdbx_description
1 polymer ?
#
loop_
_entity_poly.entity_id
_entity_poly.type
_entity_poly.pdbx_seq_one_letter_code
_entity_poly.pdbx_strand_id
1 'polypeptide(L)'
;MVDMLDTAPSMRRLPFSFANRFKLVLETEHPERPPILYYVEPLNPAALVEVRRVLKRSFVPQAIDKESFDKKLTEAYQRDSSEARQLMEDIGADSDDFFSLAEELPHDEDLLESEDDAPIIKLINAMLGEAIKEGASDIHIETFEKTLSIRFRVDGVLREVLTPSRKLAPLLVSRVKVMAKLDIAEKRVPQDGRISLRIGGRAVDVRVSTMPSSHGERVVMRLLDKNATRLDLHSLGMTPSVHDNFRHLIGRPHGIILVTGPTGSGKSTTLYAGLQEINSNERNILTVEDPIEFDIDGIGQTQVNPKVDMTFARGLRAILRQDPDVVMVGEIRDLETAQIAVQASLTGHLVMSTLHTNTAVGAITRLRDMGIEPFLISSSLLGVLAQRLVRTLCSDCKEPYEADSEQKRLFGMAESESLILHRAKGCEACNQKGYRGRTGIHELVLVDEMVQELIHREAGEQEVEKAVRNHTPSIRSDGLSKVRRGITSLEEVMRVTKEA
;
A
#
# COMPACT_ATOMS: atom_id res chain seq x y z
N MET A 1 41.09 23.80 -31.18
CA MET A 1 39.67 23.69 -31.52
C MET A 1 39.08 22.83 -30.46
N VAL A 2 38.68 23.46 -29.38
CA VAL A 2 38.12 22.76 -28.18
C VAL A 2 36.63 22.91 -28.25
N ASP A 3 35.93 21.77 -28.38
CA ASP A 3 34.47 21.70 -28.36
C ASP A 3 33.95 22.15 -27.00
N MET A 4 33.27 23.28 -26.99
CA MET A 4 32.44 23.74 -25.89
C MET A 4 31.18 22.83 -25.83
N LEU A 5 31.14 21.93 -24.87
CA LEU A 5 29.90 21.26 -24.45
C LEU A 5 29.00 22.30 -23.79
N ASP A 6 27.88 22.59 -24.47
CA ASP A 6 26.78 23.42 -24.01
C ASP A 6 26.15 22.75 -22.77
N THR A 7 26.48 23.24 -21.57
CA THR A 7 25.71 22.96 -20.37
C THR A 7 24.48 23.84 -20.40
N ALA A 8 23.32 23.25 -20.67
CA ALA A 8 22.02 23.91 -20.55
C ALA A 8 21.90 24.55 -19.14
N PRO A 9 21.50 25.83 -19.02
CA PRO A 9 21.39 26.48 -17.73
C PRO A 9 20.30 25.78 -16.89
N SER A 10 20.69 25.22 -15.74
CA SER A 10 19.77 24.69 -14.74
C SER A 10 18.71 25.74 -14.40
N MET A 11 17.45 25.49 -14.74
CA MET A 11 16.35 26.41 -14.42
C MET A 11 16.21 26.56 -12.91
N ARG A 12 16.41 27.77 -12.38
CA ARG A 12 16.28 28.09 -10.95
C ARG A 12 14.82 27.90 -10.52
N ARG A 13 14.59 26.94 -9.63
CA ARG A 13 13.29 26.73 -8.98
C ARG A 13 13.12 27.70 -7.81
N LEU A 14 11.88 28.01 -7.43
CA LEU A 14 11.58 28.72 -6.19
C LEU A 14 11.89 27.79 -5.00
N PRO A 15 12.39 28.28 -3.86
CA PRO A 15 12.50 27.46 -2.65
C PRO A 15 11.14 26.92 -2.21
N PHE A 16 11.08 25.68 -1.73
CA PHE A 16 9.82 25.05 -1.30
C PHE A 16 9.12 25.85 -0.20
N SER A 17 9.87 26.32 0.81
CA SER A 17 9.37 27.16 1.90
C SER A 17 8.70 28.44 1.39
N PHE A 18 9.29 29.10 0.38
CA PHE A 18 8.72 30.26 -0.27
C PHE A 18 7.45 29.90 -1.05
N ALA A 19 7.49 28.84 -1.85
CA ALA A 19 6.36 28.36 -2.65
C ALA A 19 5.16 27.97 -1.77
N ASN A 20 5.40 27.23 -0.70
CA ASN A 20 4.37 26.82 0.23
C ASN A 20 3.80 27.98 1.07
N ARG A 21 4.66 28.88 1.56
CA ARG A 21 4.26 30.06 2.35
C ARG A 21 3.36 31.02 1.58
N PHE A 22 3.71 31.30 0.32
CA PHE A 22 3.01 32.25 -0.53
C PHE A 22 2.00 31.60 -1.46
N LYS A 23 1.86 30.27 -1.40
CA LYS A 23 0.95 29.47 -2.25
C LYS A 23 1.19 29.71 -3.75
N LEU A 24 2.46 29.58 -4.17
CA LEU A 24 2.93 29.78 -5.53
C LEU A 24 3.67 28.57 -6.06
N VAL A 25 3.34 28.07 -7.24
CA VAL A 25 4.08 26.98 -7.93
C VAL A 25 4.43 27.41 -9.34
N LEU A 26 5.68 27.19 -9.74
CA LEU A 26 6.17 27.53 -11.06
C LEU A 26 6.25 26.24 -11.92
N GLU A 27 5.61 26.25 -13.07
CA GLU A 27 5.70 25.21 -14.09
C GLU A 27 6.52 25.69 -15.29
N THR A 28 7.54 24.91 -15.68
CA THR A 28 8.55 25.29 -16.68
C THR A 28 8.69 24.24 -17.80
N GLU A 29 7.61 23.56 -18.20
CA GLU A 29 7.66 22.39 -19.09
C GLU A 29 8.16 22.65 -20.52
N HIS A 30 8.22 23.91 -21.00
CA HIS A 30 8.68 24.19 -22.36
C HIS A 30 9.71 25.34 -22.41
N PRO A 31 10.90 25.10 -23.00
CA PRO A 31 11.93 26.13 -23.14
C PRO A 31 11.48 27.38 -23.91
N GLU A 32 10.57 27.22 -24.88
CA GLU A 32 10.11 28.29 -25.78
C GLU A 32 8.85 29.03 -25.31
N ARG A 33 8.18 28.57 -24.25
CA ARG A 33 6.99 29.24 -23.71
C ARG A 33 7.32 29.95 -22.40
N PRO A 34 6.62 31.07 -22.09
CA PRO A 34 6.80 31.70 -20.77
C PRO A 34 6.30 30.76 -19.67
N PRO A 35 7.03 30.63 -18.55
CA PRO A 35 6.61 29.83 -17.42
C PRO A 35 5.24 30.24 -16.89
N ILE A 36 4.48 29.27 -16.39
CA ILE A 36 3.20 29.51 -15.73
C ILE A 36 3.44 29.53 -14.22
N LEU A 37 2.99 30.62 -13.58
CA LEU A 37 2.99 30.73 -12.12
C LEU A 37 1.58 30.46 -11.60
N TYR A 38 1.35 29.27 -11.08
CA TYR A 38 0.09 28.92 -10.40
C TYR A 38 0.05 29.54 -9.00
N TYR A 39 -1.10 30.07 -8.60
CA TYR A 39 -1.29 30.64 -7.28
C TYR A 39 -2.68 30.41 -6.71
N VAL A 40 -2.82 30.43 -5.38
CA VAL A 40 -4.10 30.41 -4.68
C VAL A 40 -4.43 31.83 -4.27
N GLU A 41 -5.66 32.28 -4.53
CA GLU A 41 -6.12 33.63 -4.15
C GLU A 41 -6.18 33.81 -2.63
N PRO A 42 -5.82 35.00 -2.08
CA PRO A 42 -5.34 36.20 -2.80
C PRO A 42 -3.84 36.15 -3.10
N LEU A 43 -3.45 36.61 -4.29
CA LEU A 43 -2.07 36.67 -4.73
C LEU A 43 -1.28 37.74 -3.95
N ASN A 44 -0.14 37.38 -3.37
CA ASN A 44 0.71 38.27 -2.63
C ASN A 44 1.62 39.09 -3.58
N PRO A 45 1.49 40.45 -3.63
CA PRO A 45 2.30 41.28 -4.52
C PRO A 45 3.81 41.24 -4.22
N ALA A 46 4.21 41.11 -2.95
CA ALA A 46 5.62 41.06 -2.57
C ALA A 46 6.27 39.75 -3.06
N ALA A 47 5.53 38.66 -3.03
CA ALA A 47 5.98 37.36 -3.55
C ALA A 47 6.18 37.43 -5.09
N LEU A 48 5.32 38.13 -5.83
CA LEU A 48 5.48 38.32 -7.27
C LEU A 48 6.77 39.06 -7.65
N VAL A 49 7.14 40.09 -6.87
CA VAL A 49 8.38 40.84 -7.07
C VAL A 49 9.58 39.90 -6.90
N GLU A 50 9.56 39.07 -5.89
CA GLU A 50 10.62 38.09 -5.62
C GLU A 50 10.72 37.04 -6.72
N VAL A 51 9.58 36.48 -7.18
CA VAL A 51 9.53 35.55 -8.32
C VAL A 51 10.15 36.18 -9.58
N ARG A 52 9.83 37.46 -9.88
CA ARG A 52 10.44 38.19 -11.00
C ARG A 52 11.95 38.38 -10.84
N ARG A 53 12.39 38.66 -9.61
CA ARG A 53 13.83 38.83 -9.29
C ARG A 53 14.60 37.52 -9.53
N VAL A 54 14.02 36.38 -9.15
CA VAL A 54 14.66 35.08 -9.28
C VAL A 54 14.66 34.59 -10.74
N LEU A 55 13.53 34.70 -11.44
CA LEU A 55 13.36 34.16 -12.80
C LEU A 55 14.05 34.99 -13.86
N LYS A 56 14.15 36.32 -13.67
CA LYS A 56 14.70 37.30 -14.65
C LYS A 56 14.04 37.22 -16.04
N ARG A 57 12.85 36.63 -16.15
CA ARG A 57 12.04 36.52 -17.38
C ARG A 57 10.55 36.66 -17.08
N SER A 58 9.74 36.93 -18.13
CA SER A 58 8.29 37.01 -17.95
C SER A 58 7.66 35.62 -17.67
N PHE A 59 6.58 35.60 -16.91
CA PHE A 59 5.76 34.44 -16.60
C PHE A 59 4.28 34.83 -16.67
N VAL A 60 3.40 33.82 -16.80
CA VAL A 60 1.95 33.99 -16.86
C VAL A 60 1.36 33.53 -15.51
N PRO A 61 0.76 34.43 -14.70
CA PRO A 61 0.09 34.02 -13.48
C PRO A 61 -1.26 33.38 -13.77
N GLN A 62 -1.57 32.25 -13.11
CA GLN A 62 -2.83 31.53 -13.24
C GLN A 62 -3.35 31.12 -11.85
N ALA A 63 -4.58 31.56 -11.52
CA ALA A 63 -5.24 31.16 -10.28
C ALA A 63 -5.72 29.71 -10.33
N ILE A 64 -5.53 28.98 -9.23
CA ILE A 64 -6.03 27.62 -9.05
C ILE A 64 -6.61 27.45 -7.63
N ASP A 65 -7.43 26.45 -7.44
CA ASP A 65 -7.94 26.08 -6.13
C ASP A 65 -6.86 25.43 -5.26
N LYS A 66 -7.11 25.36 -3.94
CA LYS A 66 -6.16 24.84 -2.97
C LYS A 66 -5.79 23.38 -3.21
N GLU A 67 -6.74 22.53 -3.62
CA GLU A 67 -6.51 21.09 -3.85
C GLU A 67 -5.60 20.88 -5.06
N SER A 68 -5.87 21.59 -6.15
CA SER A 68 -5.02 21.62 -7.35
C SER A 68 -3.63 22.18 -7.06
N PHE A 69 -3.52 23.20 -6.18
CA PHE A 69 -2.26 23.75 -5.74
C PHE A 69 -1.41 22.73 -4.98
N ASP A 70 -1.98 22.07 -3.96
CA ASP A 70 -1.27 21.08 -3.14
C ASP A 70 -0.76 19.90 -4.00
N LYS A 71 -1.53 19.49 -5.01
CA LYS A 71 -1.10 18.49 -5.99
C LYS A 71 0.08 18.97 -6.84
N LYS A 72 -0.02 20.17 -7.44
CA LYS A 72 1.06 20.74 -8.27
C LYS A 72 2.32 21.07 -7.46
N LEU A 73 2.17 21.52 -6.21
CA LEU A 73 3.30 21.75 -5.31
C LEU A 73 4.06 20.45 -5.06
N THR A 74 3.33 19.37 -4.78
CA THR A 74 3.92 18.04 -4.57
C THR A 74 4.65 17.55 -5.83
N GLU A 75 4.03 17.65 -6.99
CA GLU A 75 4.63 17.24 -8.28
C GLU A 75 5.89 18.06 -8.62
N ALA A 76 5.87 19.37 -8.39
CA ALA A 76 6.99 20.24 -8.71
C ALA A 76 8.23 20.06 -7.81
N TYR A 77 8.02 19.64 -6.55
CA TYR A 77 9.11 19.51 -5.57
C TYR A 77 9.44 18.06 -5.19
N GLN A 78 8.80 17.06 -5.79
CA GLN A 78 9.27 15.68 -5.73
C GLN A 78 10.61 15.58 -6.45
N ARG A 79 11.66 15.16 -5.71
CA ARG A 79 13.03 15.01 -6.26
C ARG A 79 13.11 13.81 -7.19
N ASP A 80 13.89 13.94 -8.25
CA ASP A 80 14.05 12.94 -9.29
C ASP A 80 15.13 11.91 -8.93
N SER A 81 15.00 10.65 -9.39
CA SER A 81 16.00 9.59 -9.19
C SER A 81 17.40 9.95 -9.76
N SER A 82 17.45 10.88 -10.72
CA SER A 82 18.70 11.41 -11.25
C SER A 82 19.51 12.19 -10.19
N GLU A 83 18.84 12.95 -9.29
CA GLU A 83 19.52 13.67 -8.20
C GLU A 83 20.10 12.70 -7.16
N ALA A 84 19.38 11.60 -6.85
CA ALA A 84 19.88 10.56 -5.95
C ALA A 84 21.13 9.86 -6.52
N ARG A 85 21.19 9.63 -7.84
CA ARG A 85 22.38 9.07 -8.52
C ARG A 85 23.55 10.04 -8.52
N GLN A 86 23.35 11.31 -8.81
CA GLN A 86 24.40 12.33 -8.80
C GLN A 86 24.97 12.53 -7.39
N LEU A 87 24.13 12.56 -6.35
CA LEU A 87 24.57 12.62 -4.96
C LEU A 87 25.42 11.42 -4.53
N MET A 88 25.21 10.23 -5.13
CA MET A 88 26.03 9.05 -4.84
C MET A 88 27.45 9.14 -5.43
N GLU A 89 27.61 9.75 -6.60
CA GLU A 89 28.92 9.98 -7.21
C GLU A 89 29.73 11.00 -6.39
N ASP A 90 29.08 12.04 -5.86
CA ASP A 90 29.71 13.07 -5.04
C ASP A 90 30.09 12.57 -3.62
N ILE A 91 29.30 11.66 -3.02
CA ILE A 91 29.57 11.10 -1.67
C ILE A 91 30.75 10.12 -1.67
N GLY A 92 31.09 9.53 -2.80
CA GLY A 92 32.21 8.57 -2.91
C GLY A 92 33.61 9.16 -2.66
N ALA A 93 33.73 10.48 -2.54
CA ALA A 93 35.00 11.19 -2.45
C ALA A 93 35.44 11.60 -1.02
N ASP A 94 34.50 11.82 -0.06
CA ASP A 94 34.86 12.36 1.27
C ASP A 94 34.15 11.61 2.40
N SER A 95 34.79 10.57 2.98
CA SER A 95 34.12 9.64 3.91
C SER A 95 34.47 9.77 5.39
N ASP A 96 35.32 10.69 5.84
CA ASP A 96 35.83 10.67 7.22
C ASP A 96 35.08 11.55 8.25
N ASP A 97 34.20 12.47 7.83
CA ASP A 97 33.56 13.44 8.73
C ASP A 97 32.08 13.15 9.12
N PHE A 98 31.53 12.02 8.69
CA PHE A 98 30.09 11.80 8.74
C PHE A 98 29.50 11.31 10.08
N PHE A 99 30.31 10.82 11.00
CA PHE A 99 29.79 10.25 12.26
C PHE A 99 29.30 11.30 13.27
N SER A 100 29.86 12.52 13.23
CA SER A 100 29.47 13.62 14.14
C SER A 100 28.16 14.33 13.75
N LEU A 101 27.71 14.17 12.51
CA LEU A 101 26.52 14.83 11.96
C LEU A 101 25.21 14.05 12.19
N ALA A 102 25.29 12.85 12.74
CA ALA A 102 24.12 11.96 12.92
C ALA A 102 23.23 12.31 14.13
N GLU A 103 23.66 13.19 15.03
CA GLU A 103 23.03 13.44 16.33
C GLU A 103 22.03 14.61 16.39
N GLU A 104 21.99 15.50 15.39
CA GLU A 104 21.15 16.72 15.43
C GLU A 104 20.07 16.78 14.35
N LEU A 105 18.86 16.29 14.61
CA LEU A 105 17.68 16.60 13.80
C LEU A 105 16.41 16.83 14.63
N PRO A 106 15.59 17.85 14.24
CA PRO A 106 14.26 18.09 14.78
C PRO A 106 13.22 17.05 14.29
N HIS A 107 12.18 16.80 15.10
CA HIS A 107 11.32 15.63 14.99
C HIS A 107 10.05 15.79 14.13
N ASP A 108 9.75 16.98 13.58
CA ASP A 108 8.48 17.26 12.87
C ASP A 108 8.61 18.20 11.65
N GLU A 109 9.80 18.30 11.02
CA GLU A 109 10.01 19.19 9.87
C GLU A 109 9.72 18.51 8.53
N ASP A 110 9.24 19.26 7.54
CA ASP A 110 9.11 18.82 6.16
C ASP A 110 10.52 18.58 5.58
N LEU A 111 10.78 17.38 5.06
CA LEU A 111 12.09 17.00 4.52
C LEU A 111 12.56 17.89 3.36
N LEU A 112 11.65 18.61 2.70
CA LEU A 112 11.98 19.58 1.66
C LEU A 112 12.38 20.95 2.22
N GLU A 113 12.14 21.21 3.51
CA GLU A 113 12.51 22.46 4.20
C GLU A 113 13.83 22.33 4.97
N SER A 114 14.35 21.09 5.18
CA SER A 114 15.61 20.91 5.91
C SER A 114 16.81 21.41 5.09
N GLU A 115 17.53 22.40 5.62
CA GLU A 115 18.80 22.91 5.04
C GLU A 115 20.02 22.04 5.39
N ASP A 116 19.80 20.82 5.92
CA ASP A 116 20.87 19.91 6.31
C ASP A 116 21.69 19.46 5.09
N ASP A 117 22.92 19.96 5.01
CA ASP A 117 23.85 19.74 3.90
C ASP A 117 24.54 18.37 3.90
N ALA A 118 24.30 17.51 4.90
CA ALA A 118 24.92 16.19 4.95
C ALA A 118 24.45 15.31 3.77
N PRO A 119 25.37 14.84 2.91
CA PRO A 119 25.00 14.09 1.69
C PRO A 119 24.15 12.85 1.96
N ILE A 120 24.33 12.17 3.11
CA ILE A 120 23.56 10.98 3.48
C ILE A 120 22.09 11.30 3.76
N ILE A 121 21.80 12.49 4.31
CA ILE A 121 20.44 12.96 4.58
C ILE A 121 19.75 13.28 3.26
N LYS A 122 20.44 13.97 2.36
CA LYS A 122 19.92 14.24 1.00
C LYS A 122 19.61 12.94 0.25
N LEU A 123 20.45 11.92 0.38
CA LEU A 123 20.22 10.60 -0.23
C LEU A 123 18.97 9.93 0.34
N ILE A 124 18.80 9.93 1.68
CA ILE A 124 17.61 9.34 2.33
C ILE A 124 16.35 10.10 1.90
N ASN A 125 16.39 11.42 1.91
CA ASN A 125 15.27 12.26 1.51
C ASN A 125 14.88 12.04 0.03
N ALA A 126 15.87 11.98 -0.86
CA ALA A 126 15.66 11.69 -2.29
C ALA A 126 15.08 10.28 -2.49
N MET A 127 15.59 9.29 -1.75
CA MET A 127 15.10 7.92 -1.78
C MET A 127 13.65 7.81 -1.29
N LEU A 128 13.30 8.46 -0.19
CA LEU A 128 11.93 8.49 0.33
C LEU A 128 10.99 9.23 -0.62
N GLY A 129 11.42 10.38 -1.14
CA GLY A 129 10.64 11.16 -2.12
C GLY A 129 10.35 10.37 -3.39
N GLU A 130 11.35 9.67 -3.95
CA GLU A 130 11.16 8.85 -5.15
C GLU A 130 10.29 7.63 -4.88
N ALA A 131 10.44 6.99 -3.70
CA ALA A 131 9.60 5.86 -3.31
C ALA A 131 8.11 6.26 -3.22
N ILE A 132 7.81 7.44 -2.66
CA ILE A 132 6.44 7.96 -2.58
C ILE A 132 5.91 8.31 -3.96
N LYS A 133 6.70 8.97 -4.82
CA LYS A 133 6.33 9.32 -6.19
C LYS A 133 5.99 8.07 -7.02
N GLU A 134 6.76 6.98 -6.84
CA GLU A 134 6.50 5.72 -7.51
C GLU A 134 5.37 4.88 -6.86
N GLY A 135 4.80 5.32 -5.75
CA GLY A 135 3.80 4.56 -5.01
C GLY A 135 4.35 3.26 -4.40
N ALA A 136 5.62 3.28 -3.98
CA ALA A 136 6.24 2.14 -3.33
C ALA A 136 5.58 1.87 -1.97
N SER A 137 5.34 0.60 -1.66
CA SER A 137 4.88 0.17 -0.33
C SER A 137 6.02 -0.02 0.66
N ASP A 138 7.18 -0.47 0.17
CA ASP A 138 8.33 -0.78 1.01
C ASP A 138 9.64 -0.36 0.30
N ILE A 139 10.61 0.10 1.10
CA ILE A 139 12.00 0.32 0.69
C ILE A 139 12.84 -0.72 1.41
N HIS A 140 13.62 -1.48 0.65
CA HIS A 140 14.57 -2.45 1.17
C HIS A 140 15.99 -1.94 0.98
N ILE A 141 16.75 -1.86 2.06
CA ILE A 141 18.19 -1.54 2.07
C ILE A 141 18.91 -2.81 2.51
N GLU A 142 19.67 -3.41 1.60
CA GLU A 142 20.24 -4.74 1.79
C GLU A 142 21.75 -4.72 1.54
N THR A 143 22.52 -5.06 2.57
CA THR A 143 23.97 -5.13 2.50
C THR A 143 24.41 -6.54 2.13
N PHE A 144 25.06 -6.69 0.99
CA PHE A 144 25.68 -7.92 0.52
C PHE A 144 27.20 -7.87 0.67
N GLU A 145 27.88 -8.97 0.31
CA GLU A 145 29.35 -9.06 0.43
C GLU A 145 30.09 -7.92 -0.30
N LYS A 146 29.65 -7.58 -1.51
CA LYS A 146 30.33 -6.60 -2.38
C LYS A 146 29.49 -5.35 -2.66
N THR A 147 28.21 -5.39 -2.45
CA THR A 147 27.26 -4.36 -2.89
C THR A 147 26.30 -3.98 -1.78
N LEU A 148 25.81 -2.74 -1.84
CA LEU A 148 24.63 -2.27 -1.13
C LEU A 148 23.51 -2.12 -2.17
N SER A 149 22.39 -2.84 -2.00
CA SER A 149 21.26 -2.77 -2.92
C SER A 149 20.08 -2.08 -2.24
N ILE A 150 19.53 -1.07 -2.89
CA ILE A 150 18.30 -0.38 -2.49
C ILE A 150 17.20 -0.76 -3.48
N ARG A 151 16.17 -1.41 -2.98
CA ARG A 151 15.04 -1.90 -3.77
C ARG A 151 13.74 -1.33 -3.28
N PHE A 152 12.86 -0.96 -4.21
CA PHE A 152 11.49 -0.54 -3.91
C PHE A 152 10.52 -1.67 -4.23
N ARG A 153 9.51 -1.85 -3.38
CA ARG A 153 8.37 -2.70 -3.69
C ARG A 153 7.26 -1.82 -4.24
N VAL A 154 7.02 -1.92 -5.54
CA VAL A 154 5.97 -1.17 -6.23
C VAL A 154 4.97 -2.17 -6.81
N ASP A 155 3.68 -2.01 -6.49
CA ASP A 155 2.61 -2.92 -6.90
C ASP A 155 2.89 -4.41 -6.58
N GLY A 156 3.53 -4.66 -5.42
CA GLY A 156 3.87 -5.99 -4.92
C GLY A 156 5.16 -6.59 -5.47
N VAL A 157 5.82 -5.95 -6.46
CA VAL A 157 7.06 -6.43 -7.10
C VAL A 157 8.26 -5.64 -6.59
N LEU A 158 9.34 -6.34 -6.18
CA LEU A 158 10.60 -5.70 -5.82
C LEU A 158 11.38 -5.32 -7.09
N ARG A 159 11.91 -4.10 -7.08
CA ARG A 159 12.76 -3.56 -8.14
C ARG A 159 13.98 -2.90 -7.53
N GLU A 160 15.16 -3.19 -8.08
CA GLU A 160 16.38 -2.48 -7.73
C GLU A 160 16.32 -1.06 -8.30
N VAL A 161 16.60 -0.08 -7.45
CA VAL A 161 16.57 1.36 -7.81
C VAL A 161 17.97 1.93 -7.78
N LEU A 162 18.75 1.59 -6.75
CA LEU A 162 20.09 2.10 -6.53
C LEU A 162 21.01 1.01 -6.01
N THR A 163 22.27 1.05 -6.45
CA THR A 163 23.37 0.19 -5.97
C THR A 163 24.55 1.06 -5.54
N PRO A 164 24.43 1.76 -4.39
CA PRO A 164 25.48 2.63 -3.91
C PRO A 164 26.69 1.84 -3.41
N SER A 165 27.81 2.56 -3.16
CA SER A 165 28.99 1.94 -2.56
C SER A 165 28.63 1.26 -1.23
N ARG A 166 29.12 0.03 -1.02
CA ARG A 166 28.94 -0.71 0.24
C ARG A 166 29.43 0.08 1.46
N LYS A 167 30.40 0.96 1.31
CA LYS A 167 30.93 1.81 2.39
C LYS A 167 29.87 2.70 3.01
N LEU A 168 28.80 3.03 2.27
CA LEU A 168 27.69 3.85 2.76
C LEU A 168 26.69 3.08 3.64
N ALA A 169 26.72 1.74 3.63
CA ALA A 169 25.75 0.94 4.37
C ALA A 169 25.68 1.24 5.88
N PRO A 170 26.82 1.31 6.62
CA PRO A 170 26.77 1.63 8.05
C PRO A 170 26.19 3.01 8.35
N LEU A 171 26.52 4.02 7.52
CA LEU A 171 26.06 5.39 7.66
C LEU A 171 24.55 5.48 7.40
N LEU A 172 24.09 4.86 6.31
CA LEU A 172 22.67 4.84 5.93
C LEU A 172 21.82 4.15 7.02
N VAL A 173 22.28 2.98 7.49
CA VAL A 173 21.59 2.22 8.55
C VAL A 173 21.56 3.00 9.86
N SER A 174 22.70 3.57 10.29
CA SER A 174 22.77 4.38 11.52
C SER A 174 21.82 5.57 11.44
N ARG A 175 21.77 6.27 10.32
CA ARG A 175 20.85 7.41 10.14
C ARG A 175 19.39 6.99 10.18
N VAL A 176 19.01 5.91 9.50
CA VAL A 176 17.65 5.37 9.57
C VAL A 176 17.28 4.96 11.01
N LYS A 177 18.22 4.36 11.77
CA LYS A 177 18.00 4.04 13.19
C LYS A 177 17.77 5.27 14.06
N VAL A 178 18.54 6.36 13.86
CA VAL A 178 18.34 7.64 14.56
C VAL A 178 16.92 8.16 14.27
N MET A 179 16.55 8.25 13.00
CA MET A 179 15.22 8.72 12.59
C MET A 179 14.08 7.87 13.17
N ALA A 180 14.30 6.56 13.30
CA ALA A 180 13.33 5.61 13.86
C ALA A 180 13.39 5.48 15.39
N LYS A 181 14.25 6.24 16.07
CA LYS A 181 14.49 6.19 17.53
C LYS A 181 14.93 4.79 18.01
N LEU A 182 15.79 4.13 17.22
CA LEU A 182 16.36 2.82 17.49
C LEU A 182 17.77 2.95 18.07
N ASP A 183 18.24 1.90 18.77
CA ASP A 183 19.59 1.84 19.31
C ASP A 183 20.61 1.63 18.18
N ILE A 184 21.51 2.62 17.98
CA ILE A 184 22.53 2.61 16.93
C ILE A 184 23.66 1.62 17.29
N ALA A 185 23.97 1.48 18.57
CA ALA A 185 25.07 0.64 19.06
C ALA A 185 24.73 -0.85 18.96
N GLU A 186 23.46 -1.21 19.13
CA GLU A 186 23.00 -2.59 19.06
C GLU A 186 22.77 -3.02 17.60
N LYS A 187 23.56 -3.97 17.11
CA LYS A 187 23.55 -4.48 15.72
C LYS A 187 23.30 -5.99 15.62
N ARG A 188 23.08 -6.65 16.77
CA ARG A 188 23.01 -8.12 16.87
C ARG A 188 21.59 -8.65 16.98
N VAL A 189 20.62 -7.81 17.27
CA VAL A 189 19.22 -8.18 17.43
C VAL A 189 18.33 -7.34 16.50
N PRO A 190 17.19 -7.88 16.04
CA PRO A 190 16.21 -7.10 15.31
C PRO A 190 15.66 -5.94 16.13
N GLN A 191 15.38 -4.82 15.48
CA GLN A 191 14.74 -3.67 16.08
C GLN A 191 13.64 -3.13 15.18
N ASP A 192 12.53 -2.69 15.78
CA ASP A 192 11.39 -2.10 15.09
C ASP A 192 11.11 -0.69 15.62
N GLY A 193 10.88 0.25 14.72
CA GLY A 193 10.62 1.64 15.06
C GLY A 193 9.70 2.34 14.05
N ARG A 194 9.46 3.61 14.29
CA ARG A 194 8.62 4.46 13.41
C ARG A 194 9.29 5.79 13.15
N ILE A 195 9.12 6.28 11.93
CA ILE A 195 9.50 7.63 11.50
C ILE A 195 8.21 8.32 11.05
N SER A 196 7.86 9.46 11.64
CA SER A 196 6.80 10.33 11.15
C SER A 196 7.46 11.53 10.49
N LEU A 197 7.12 11.80 9.24
CA LEU A 197 7.76 12.85 8.45
C LEU A 197 6.77 13.47 7.47
N ARG A 198 7.12 14.64 6.96
CA ARG A 198 6.39 15.30 5.87
C ARG A 198 7.24 15.35 4.62
N ILE A 199 6.66 15.00 3.47
CA ILE A 199 7.31 15.08 2.17
C ILE A 199 6.37 15.81 1.22
N GLY A 200 6.79 16.98 0.74
CA GLY A 200 5.97 17.80 -0.14
C GLY A 200 4.61 18.19 0.46
N GLY A 201 4.57 18.45 1.78
CA GLY A 201 3.34 18.78 2.51
C GLY A 201 2.47 17.57 2.92
N ARG A 202 2.79 16.34 2.49
CA ARG A 202 2.08 15.11 2.87
C ARG A 202 2.68 14.49 4.12
N ALA A 203 1.84 14.19 5.11
CA ALA A 203 2.25 13.43 6.27
C ALA A 203 2.38 11.94 5.90
N VAL A 204 3.57 11.38 6.14
CA VAL A 204 3.89 9.97 5.86
C VAL A 204 4.44 9.34 7.13
N ASP A 205 3.86 8.21 7.53
CA ASP A 205 4.43 7.36 8.55
C ASP A 205 5.25 6.24 7.89
N VAL A 206 6.44 6.01 8.41
CA VAL A 206 7.32 4.92 7.93
C VAL A 206 7.58 3.97 9.08
N ARG A 207 7.19 2.71 8.93
CA ARG A 207 7.60 1.65 9.85
C ARG A 207 8.95 1.13 9.42
N VAL A 208 9.89 1.09 10.35
CA VAL A 208 11.26 0.66 10.12
C VAL A 208 11.50 -0.62 10.87
N SER A 209 12.00 -1.64 10.17
CA SER A 209 12.50 -2.87 10.78
C SER A 209 13.94 -3.06 10.37
N THR A 210 14.81 -3.30 11.35
CA THR A 210 16.23 -3.64 11.14
C THR A 210 16.49 -5.06 11.56
N MET A 211 17.32 -5.77 10.82
CA MET A 211 17.67 -7.16 11.12
C MET A 211 19.16 -7.41 10.83
N PRO A 212 19.87 -8.07 11.75
CA PRO A 212 21.24 -8.53 11.51
C PRO A 212 21.32 -9.44 10.29
N SER A 213 22.37 -9.26 9.49
CA SER A 213 22.69 -10.09 8.33
C SER A 213 24.19 -10.38 8.30
N SER A 214 24.63 -11.36 7.51
CA SER A 214 26.03 -11.79 7.41
C SER A 214 27.01 -10.67 7.03
N HIS A 215 26.53 -9.64 6.31
CA HIS A 215 27.37 -8.57 5.79
C HIS A 215 27.04 -7.17 6.32
N GLY A 216 26.22 -7.09 7.36
CA GLY A 216 25.73 -5.87 7.98
C GLY A 216 24.25 -5.97 8.29
N GLU A 217 23.61 -4.89 8.72
CA GLU A 217 22.18 -4.87 8.98
C GLU A 217 21.38 -4.68 7.68
N ARG A 218 20.28 -5.38 7.58
CA ARG A 218 19.24 -5.17 6.58
C ARG A 218 18.18 -4.25 7.17
N VAL A 219 17.68 -3.30 6.38
CA VAL A 219 16.61 -2.39 6.79
C VAL A 219 15.45 -2.53 5.81
N VAL A 220 14.24 -2.61 6.35
CA VAL A 220 13.00 -2.50 5.57
C VAL A 220 12.19 -1.34 6.12
N MET A 221 11.84 -0.41 5.26
CA MET A 221 10.99 0.74 5.57
C MET A 221 9.67 0.60 4.85
N ARG A 222 8.56 0.40 5.58
CA ARG A 222 7.21 0.38 5.04
C ARG A 222 6.60 1.76 5.08
N LEU A 223 6.21 2.25 3.92
CA LEU A 223 5.60 3.57 3.75
C LEU A 223 4.08 3.47 3.99
N LEU A 224 3.56 4.27 4.90
CA LEU A 224 2.14 4.37 5.23
C LEU A 224 1.68 5.79 4.91
N ASP A 225 0.98 5.96 3.80
CA ASP A 225 0.41 7.24 3.42
C ASP A 225 -0.88 7.48 4.22
N LYS A 226 -0.87 8.44 5.14
CA LYS A 226 -2.05 8.82 5.95
C LYS A 226 -3.15 9.49 5.11
N ASN A 227 -2.80 10.00 3.94
CA ASN A 227 -3.76 10.60 3.01
C ASN A 227 -4.26 9.58 1.98
N ALA A 228 -3.89 8.30 2.13
CA ALA A 228 -4.42 7.24 1.28
C ALA A 228 -5.96 7.26 1.36
N THR A 229 -6.53 7.74 0.35
CA THR A 229 -7.90 8.03 -0.10
C THR A 229 -8.98 7.27 0.68
N ARG A 230 -10.12 7.91 0.85
CA ARG A 230 -11.40 7.29 1.27
C ARG A 230 -11.50 5.91 0.64
N LEU A 231 -11.38 4.88 1.47
CA LEU A 231 -11.54 3.50 1.03
C LEU A 231 -13.02 3.29 0.72
N ASP A 232 -13.33 3.22 -0.56
CA ASP A 232 -14.67 2.92 -1.05
C ASP A 232 -14.68 1.48 -1.56
N LEU A 233 -15.68 0.71 -1.17
CA LEU A 233 -15.89 -0.67 -1.64
C LEU A 233 -15.94 -0.75 -3.17
N HIS A 234 -16.49 0.27 -3.85
CA HIS A 234 -16.52 0.33 -5.32
C HIS A 234 -15.13 0.37 -5.95
N SER A 235 -14.15 0.98 -5.28
CA SER A 235 -12.77 1.11 -5.77
C SER A 235 -11.95 -0.18 -5.68
N LEU A 236 -12.40 -1.17 -4.90
CA LEU A 236 -11.68 -2.41 -4.67
C LEU A 236 -11.69 -3.38 -5.86
N GLY A 237 -12.45 -3.07 -6.91
CA GLY A 237 -12.54 -3.90 -8.12
C GLY A 237 -13.46 -5.12 -7.98
N MET A 238 -14.38 -5.12 -7.02
CA MET A 238 -15.42 -6.16 -6.91
C MET A 238 -16.36 -6.13 -8.11
N THR A 239 -16.83 -7.30 -8.54
CA THR A 239 -17.96 -7.33 -9.48
C THR A 239 -19.23 -6.83 -8.79
N PRO A 240 -20.22 -6.30 -9.52
CA PRO A 240 -21.47 -5.84 -8.90
C PRO A 240 -22.10 -6.88 -7.96
N SER A 241 -22.14 -8.14 -8.37
CA SER A 241 -22.69 -9.21 -7.55
C SER A 241 -21.92 -9.44 -6.26
N VAL A 242 -20.58 -9.45 -6.30
CA VAL A 242 -19.73 -9.59 -5.10
C VAL A 242 -19.88 -8.38 -4.19
N HIS A 243 -19.91 -7.19 -4.76
CA HIS A 243 -20.11 -5.93 -4.03
C HIS A 243 -21.43 -5.92 -3.27
N ASP A 244 -22.54 -6.21 -3.97
CA ASP A 244 -23.89 -6.15 -3.37
C ASP A 244 -24.06 -7.22 -2.29
N ASN A 245 -23.56 -8.44 -2.53
CA ASN A 245 -23.57 -9.50 -1.53
C ASN A 245 -22.69 -9.17 -0.32
N PHE A 246 -21.49 -8.63 -0.52
CA PHE A 246 -20.64 -8.22 0.59
C PHE A 246 -21.27 -7.09 1.40
N ARG A 247 -21.87 -6.10 0.72
CA ARG A 247 -22.61 -5.01 1.36
C ARG A 247 -23.80 -5.54 2.17
N HIS A 248 -24.51 -6.54 1.65
CA HIS A 248 -25.58 -7.22 2.39
C HIS A 248 -25.05 -7.92 3.66
N LEU A 249 -23.90 -8.59 3.57
CA LEU A 249 -23.29 -9.26 4.72
C LEU A 249 -22.90 -8.28 5.82
N ILE A 250 -22.22 -7.17 5.49
CA ILE A 250 -21.80 -6.17 6.49
C ILE A 250 -22.97 -5.39 7.10
N GLY A 251 -24.14 -5.43 6.47
CA GLY A 251 -25.38 -4.90 7.01
C GLY A 251 -26.12 -5.82 7.98
N ARG A 252 -25.68 -7.07 8.16
CA ARG A 252 -26.31 -8.03 9.08
C ARG A 252 -26.13 -7.60 10.53
N PRO A 253 -27.09 -7.87 11.40
CA PRO A 253 -27.00 -7.48 12.81
C PRO A 253 -25.98 -8.30 13.60
N HIS A 254 -25.73 -9.54 13.23
CA HIS A 254 -24.80 -10.45 13.90
C HIS A 254 -24.29 -11.50 12.94
N GLY A 255 -23.21 -12.17 13.33
CA GLY A 255 -22.55 -13.24 12.58
C GLY A 255 -21.08 -12.94 12.33
N ILE A 256 -20.39 -13.81 11.60
CA ILE A 256 -18.98 -13.69 11.26
C ILE A 256 -18.82 -13.52 9.77
N ILE A 257 -18.03 -12.51 9.37
CA ILE A 257 -17.56 -12.32 8.00
C ILE A 257 -16.05 -12.46 8.00
N LEU A 258 -15.52 -13.32 7.14
CA LEU A 258 -14.09 -13.54 6.99
C LEU A 258 -13.59 -13.03 5.65
N VAL A 259 -12.46 -12.35 5.66
CA VAL A 259 -11.69 -12.01 4.46
C VAL A 259 -10.40 -12.81 4.49
N THR A 260 -10.15 -13.58 3.45
CA THR A 260 -8.98 -14.46 3.39
C THR A 260 -8.11 -14.22 2.17
N GLY A 261 -6.87 -14.67 2.23
CA GLY A 261 -5.86 -14.54 1.19
C GLY A 261 -4.45 -14.40 1.75
N PRO A 262 -3.43 -14.47 0.90
CA PRO A 262 -2.03 -14.30 1.33
C PRO A 262 -1.75 -12.90 1.87
N THR A 263 -0.57 -12.72 2.46
CA THR A 263 -0.08 -11.39 2.87
C THR A 263 -0.01 -10.47 1.66
N GLY A 264 -0.47 -9.22 1.82
CA GLY A 264 -0.51 -8.24 0.74
C GLY A 264 -1.65 -8.41 -0.27
N SER A 265 -2.65 -9.25 0.01
CA SER A 265 -3.84 -9.38 -0.84
C SER A 265 -4.90 -8.28 -0.65
N GLY A 266 -4.68 -7.33 0.27
CA GLY A 266 -5.58 -6.21 0.53
C GLY A 266 -6.69 -6.50 1.53
N LYS A 267 -6.58 -7.55 2.37
CA LYS A 267 -7.60 -7.94 3.36
C LYS A 267 -8.00 -6.80 4.30
N SER A 268 -7.00 -6.15 4.94
CA SER A 268 -7.25 -5.02 5.84
C SER A 268 -7.93 -3.86 5.12
N THR A 269 -7.53 -3.58 3.87
CA THR A 269 -8.14 -2.55 3.02
C THR A 269 -9.63 -2.83 2.81
N THR A 270 -9.99 -4.09 2.53
CA THR A 270 -11.39 -4.50 2.33
C THR A 270 -12.19 -4.42 3.61
N LEU A 271 -11.63 -4.87 4.75
CA LEU A 271 -12.29 -4.73 6.05
C LEU A 271 -12.51 -3.26 6.40
N TYR A 272 -11.50 -2.40 6.22
CA TYR A 272 -11.60 -0.98 6.51
C TYR A 272 -12.66 -0.30 5.61
N ALA A 273 -12.70 -0.63 4.31
CA ALA A 273 -13.74 -0.13 3.41
C ALA A 273 -15.14 -0.58 3.85
N GLY A 274 -15.27 -1.84 4.28
CA GLY A 274 -16.52 -2.37 4.85
C GLY A 274 -16.92 -1.65 6.14
N LEU A 275 -15.98 -1.41 7.04
CA LEU A 275 -16.24 -0.66 8.28
C LEU A 275 -16.66 0.79 7.99
N GLN A 276 -16.00 1.47 7.05
CA GLN A 276 -16.39 2.83 6.64
C GLN A 276 -17.80 2.89 6.04
N GLU A 277 -18.18 1.89 5.25
CA GLU A 277 -19.52 1.81 4.65
C GLU A 277 -20.63 1.73 5.70
N ILE A 278 -20.39 1.04 6.82
CA ILE A 278 -21.37 0.86 7.89
C ILE A 278 -21.17 1.81 9.07
N ASN A 279 -20.15 2.66 9.03
CA ASN A 279 -19.83 3.61 10.10
C ASN A 279 -20.90 4.72 10.16
N SER A 280 -21.56 4.83 11.30
CA SER A 280 -22.57 5.84 11.58
C SER A 280 -22.54 6.21 13.06
N ASN A 281 -23.17 7.33 13.41
CA ASN A 281 -23.30 7.77 14.80
C ASN A 281 -24.18 6.84 15.67
N GLU A 282 -24.87 5.89 15.04
CA GLU A 282 -25.79 4.96 15.71
C GLU A 282 -25.15 3.59 15.97
N ARG A 283 -23.92 3.38 15.49
CA ARG A 283 -23.20 2.10 15.62
C ARG A 283 -21.89 2.28 16.37
N ASN A 284 -21.69 1.47 17.40
CA ASN A 284 -20.43 1.38 18.11
C ASN A 284 -19.53 0.32 17.45
N ILE A 285 -18.53 0.78 16.70
CA ILE A 285 -17.57 -0.08 15.97
C ILE A 285 -16.24 -0.07 16.71
N LEU A 286 -15.79 -1.24 17.14
CA LEU A 286 -14.53 -1.41 17.85
C LEU A 286 -13.62 -2.41 17.15
N THR A 287 -12.30 -2.14 17.14
CA THR A 287 -11.30 -3.02 16.52
C THR A 287 -10.16 -3.42 17.44
N VAL A 288 -9.56 -4.58 17.17
CA VAL A 288 -8.26 -5.01 17.74
C VAL A 288 -7.33 -5.41 16.60
N GLU A 289 -6.17 -4.76 16.50
CA GLU A 289 -5.30 -4.82 15.32
C GLU A 289 -3.82 -4.98 15.68
N ASP A 290 -3.03 -5.57 14.78
CA ASP A 290 -1.59 -5.76 14.95
C ASP A 290 -0.82 -5.48 13.65
N PRO A 291 -0.43 -4.23 13.41
CA PRO A 291 -0.86 -3.03 14.12
C PRO A 291 -2.02 -2.32 13.41
N ILE A 292 -2.53 -1.19 13.94
CA ILE A 292 -3.45 -0.28 13.24
C ILE A 292 -2.73 0.27 12.01
N GLU A 293 -3.33 0.13 10.81
CA GLU A 293 -2.74 0.63 9.57
C GLU A 293 -2.90 2.15 9.42
N PHE A 294 -4.10 2.65 9.68
CA PHE A 294 -4.41 4.09 9.77
C PHE A 294 -5.67 4.30 10.61
N ASP A 295 -5.82 5.49 11.16
CA ASP A 295 -6.96 5.86 12.00
C ASP A 295 -8.20 6.09 11.14
N ILE A 296 -9.36 5.59 11.60
CA ILE A 296 -10.66 5.80 10.97
C ILE A 296 -11.54 6.61 11.95
N ASP A 297 -11.96 7.80 11.53
CA ASP A 297 -12.82 8.63 12.34
C ASP A 297 -14.12 7.90 12.70
N GLY A 298 -14.51 7.96 13.97
CA GLY A 298 -15.75 7.34 14.48
C GLY A 298 -15.59 5.85 14.84
N ILE A 299 -14.42 5.24 14.69
CA ILE A 299 -14.14 3.84 15.05
C ILE A 299 -13.15 3.78 16.21
N GLY A 300 -13.47 3.02 17.24
CA GLY A 300 -12.57 2.78 18.37
C GLY A 300 -11.54 1.69 18.05
N GLN A 301 -10.31 2.09 17.70
CA GLN A 301 -9.25 1.17 17.30
C GLN A 301 -8.27 0.89 18.44
N THR A 302 -8.04 -0.38 18.75
CA THR A 302 -7.11 -0.84 19.81
C THR A 302 -5.98 -1.63 19.17
N GLN A 303 -4.73 -1.27 19.50
CA GLN A 303 -3.56 -1.98 19.01
C GLN A 303 -3.10 -3.05 19.98
N VAL A 304 -2.77 -4.24 19.45
CA VAL A 304 -2.05 -5.30 20.17
C VAL A 304 -0.71 -4.76 20.72
N ASN A 305 -0.40 -5.10 21.97
CA ASN A 305 0.85 -4.70 22.61
C ASN A 305 1.42 -5.85 23.46
N PRO A 306 2.37 -6.63 22.92
CA PRO A 306 2.96 -7.77 23.62
C PRO A 306 3.68 -7.41 24.92
N LYS A 307 4.18 -6.17 25.06
CA LYS A 307 4.91 -5.72 26.26
C LYS A 307 4.04 -5.72 27.52
N VAL A 308 2.72 -5.56 27.35
CA VAL A 308 1.74 -5.55 28.44
C VAL A 308 0.73 -6.70 28.31
N ASP A 309 1.08 -7.71 27.51
CA ASP A 309 0.25 -8.89 27.25
C ASP A 309 -1.13 -8.57 26.68
N MET A 310 -1.24 -7.48 25.88
CA MET A 310 -2.44 -7.14 25.12
C MET A 310 -2.42 -7.93 23.81
N THR A 311 -2.99 -9.14 23.85
CA THR A 311 -3.15 -10.04 22.69
C THR A 311 -4.47 -9.78 21.96
N PHE A 312 -4.68 -10.39 20.79
CA PHE A 312 -5.97 -10.35 20.08
C PHE A 312 -7.12 -10.88 20.96
N ALA A 313 -6.93 -12.04 21.61
CA ALA A 313 -7.93 -12.64 22.48
C ALA A 313 -8.28 -11.73 23.67
N ARG A 314 -7.27 -11.16 24.32
CA ARG A 314 -7.47 -10.26 25.46
C ARG A 314 -8.13 -8.94 25.06
N GLY A 315 -7.70 -8.37 23.95
CA GLY A 315 -8.33 -7.17 23.37
C GLY A 315 -9.78 -7.41 22.99
N LEU A 316 -10.08 -8.52 22.29
CA LEU A 316 -11.43 -8.90 21.89
C LEU A 316 -12.35 -9.07 23.12
N ARG A 317 -11.91 -9.76 24.15
CA ARG A 317 -12.69 -9.84 25.42
C ARG A 317 -12.93 -8.49 26.09
N ALA A 318 -12.00 -7.57 25.94
CA ALA A 318 -12.15 -6.23 26.52
C ALA A 318 -13.16 -5.41 25.75
N ILE A 319 -13.08 -5.35 24.43
CA ILE A 319 -14.01 -4.56 23.60
C ILE A 319 -15.44 -5.09 23.66
N LEU A 320 -15.66 -6.41 23.83
CA LEU A 320 -16.99 -6.99 23.99
C LEU A 320 -17.71 -6.50 25.29
N ARG A 321 -17.01 -5.87 26.22
CA ARG A 321 -17.58 -5.24 27.40
C ARG A 321 -17.79 -3.72 27.23
N GLN A 322 -17.56 -3.19 26.06
CA GLN A 322 -17.70 -1.78 25.69
C GLN A 322 -18.94 -1.52 24.81
N ASP A 323 -19.93 -2.42 24.91
CA ASP A 323 -21.21 -2.32 24.19
C ASP A 323 -21.04 -2.11 22.66
N PRO A 324 -20.27 -2.98 21.96
CA PRO A 324 -20.07 -2.87 20.53
C PRO A 324 -21.26 -3.44 19.75
N ASP A 325 -21.60 -2.84 18.61
CA ASP A 325 -22.48 -3.45 17.59
C ASP A 325 -21.64 -4.27 16.60
N VAL A 326 -20.49 -3.73 16.23
CA VAL A 326 -19.57 -4.34 15.25
C VAL A 326 -18.18 -4.45 15.84
N VAL A 327 -17.58 -5.61 15.69
CA VAL A 327 -16.23 -5.90 16.16
C VAL A 327 -15.36 -6.35 15.00
N MET A 328 -14.20 -5.75 14.84
CA MET A 328 -13.20 -6.21 13.89
C MET A 328 -11.96 -6.72 14.63
N VAL A 329 -11.56 -7.95 14.32
CA VAL A 329 -10.30 -8.55 14.78
C VAL A 329 -9.37 -8.63 13.59
N GLY A 330 -8.21 -7.99 13.67
CA GLY A 330 -7.26 -7.92 12.56
C GLY A 330 -7.00 -9.27 11.91
N GLU A 331 -6.80 -10.31 12.72
CA GLU A 331 -6.71 -11.69 12.26
C GLU A 331 -7.01 -12.70 13.37
N ILE A 332 -7.48 -13.89 12.97
CA ILE A 332 -7.65 -15.05 13.84
C ILE A 332 -6.48 -16.02 13.60
N ARG A 333 -5.59 -16.16 14.62
CA ARG A 333 -4.41 -17.04 14.55
C ARG A 333 -4.55 -18.32 15.37
N ASP A 334 -5.36 -18.29 16.40
CA ASP A 334 -5.47 -19.34 17.41
C ASP A 334 -6.91 -19.65 17.79
N LEU A 335 -7.07 -20.81 18.47
CA LEU A 335 -8.36 -21.30 18.92
C LEU A 335 -9.05 -20.34 19.89
N GLU A 336 -8.29 -19.71 20.80
CA GLU A 336 -8.86 -18.82 21.82
C GLU A 336 -9.56 -17.62 21.18
N THR A 337 -8.86 -16.95 20.23
CA THR A 337 -9.41 -15.81 19.48
C THR A 337 -10.62 -16.26 18.65
N ALA A 338 -10.54 -17.42 17.99
CA ALA A 338 -11.64 -17.98 17.18
C ALA A 338 -12.88 -18.25 18.02
N GLN A 339 -12.73 -18.88 19.20
CA GLN A 339 -13.84 -19.15 20.11
C GLN A 339 -14.55 -17.88 20.60
N ILE A 340 -13.76 -16.85 20.97
CA ILE A 340 -14.34 -15.57 21.43
C ILE A 340 -15.11 -14.91 20.29
N ALA A 341 -14.56 -14.92 19.07
CA ALA A 341 -15.22 -14.37 17.88
C ALA A 341 -16.56 -15.07 17.58
N VAL A 342 -16.59 -16.40 17.67
CA VAL A 342 -17.81 -17.20 17.50
C VAL A 342 -18.83 -16.86 18.59
N GLN A 343 -18.42 -16.83 19.85
CA GLN A 343 -19.31 -16.48 20.96
C GLN A 343 -19.88 -15.08 20.79
N ALA A 344 -19.05 -14.09 20.40
CA ALA A 344 -19.50 -12.74 20.15
C ALA A 344 -20.59 -12.70 19.08
N SER A 345 -20.43 -13.44 17.98
CA SER A 345 -21.41 -13.50 16.90
C SER A 345 -22.74 -14.12 17.35
N LEU A 346 -22.69 -15.15 18.18
CA LEU A 346 -23.89 -15.82 18.72
C LEU A 346 -24.62 -14.98 19.79
N THR A 347 -23.90 -14.04 20.40
CA THR A 347 -24.47 -13.10 21.38
C THR A 347 -24.95 -11.77 20.78
N GLY A 348 -25.02 -11.68 19.45
CA GLY A 348 -25.67 -10.57 18.76
C GLY A 348 -24.73 -9.54 18.13
N HIS A 349 -23.43 -9.82 18.03
CA HIS A 349 -22.46 -8.90 17.44
C HIS A 349 -22.09 -9.30 16.00
N LEU A 350 -21.88 -8.31 15.12
CA LEU A 350 -21.26 -8.56 13.83
C LEU A 350 -19.75 -8.59 14.01
N VAL A 351 -19.13 -9.71 13.68
CA VAL A 351 -17.67 -9.90 13.78
C VAL A 351 -17.06 -9.93 12.39
N MET A 352 -16.07 -9.11 12.16
CA MET A 352 -15.28 -9.10 10.92
C MET A 352 -13.83 -9.48 11.23
N SER A 353 -13.25 -10.39 10.45
CA SER A 353 -11.86 -10.78 10.68
C SER A 353 -11.17 -11.29 9.42
N THR A 354 -9.85 -11.57 9.54
CA THR A 354 -9.09 -12.20 8.47
C THR A 354 -8.55 -13.57 8.87
N LEU A 355 -8.36 -14.40 7.84
CA LEU A 355 -7.60 -15.65 7.91
C LEU A 355 -6.54 -15.67 6.80
N HIS A 356 -5.54 -16.53 6.97
CA HIS A 356 -4.51 -16.78 5.95
C HIS A 356 -4.77 -18.14 5.30
N THR A 357 -5.74 -18.19 4.37
CA THR A 357 -6.00 -19.36 3.51
C THR A 357 -6.04 -18.92 2.04
N ASN A 358 -5.83 -19.86 1.12
CA ASN A 358 -5.76 -19.56 -0.31
C ASN A 358 -7.14 -19.48 -0.99
N THR A 359 -8.15 -20.14 -0.41
CA THR A 359 -9.53 -20.24 -0.93
C THR A 359 -10.53 -19.86 0.16
N ALA A 360 -11.74 -19.50 -0.24
CA ALA A 360 -12.82 -19.21 0.69
C ALA A 360 -13.26 -20.46 1.45
N VAL A 361 -13.34 -21.61 0.77
CA VAL A 361 -13.69 -22.89 1.40
C VAL A 361 -12.61 -23.34 2.38
N GLY A 362 -11.33 -23.14 2.03
CA GLY A 362 -10.20 -23.41 2.92
C GLY A 362 -10.25 -22.64 4.26
N ALA A 363 -10.92 -21.48 4.32
CA ALA A 363 -11.15 -20.78 5.57
C ALA A 363 -12.10 -21.52 6.51
N ILE A 364 -13.12 -22.20 5.97
CA ILE A 364 -14.04 -23.05 6.74
C ILE A 364 -13.25 -24.23 7.33
N THR A 365 -12.47 -24.92 6.50
CA THR A 365 -11.59 -26.01 6.93
C THR A 365 -10.62 -25.53 8.01
N ARG A 366 -10.03 -24.34 7.85
CA ARG A 366 -9.08 -23.78 8.80
C ARG A 366 -9.69 -23.52 10.18
N LEU A 367 -10.94 -23.03 10.26
CA LEU A 367 -11.64 -22.86 11.54
C LEU A 367 -11.86 -24.21 12.23
N ARG A 368 -12.25 -25.24 11.47
CA ARG A 368 -12.41 -26.60 11.97
C ARG A 368 -11.08 -27.18 12.49
N ASP A 369 -10.00 -27.02 11.73
CA ASP A 369 -8.65 -27.46 12.11
C ASP A 369 -8.12 -26.74 13.36
N MET A 370 -8.56 -25.50 13.60
CA MET A 370 -8.28 -24.79 14.87
C MET A 370 -9.06 -25.37 16.05
N GLY A 371 -10.05 -26.24 15.83
CA GLY A 371 -10.84 -26.88 16.89
C GLY A 371 -12.18 -26.20 17.15
N ILE A 372 -12.70 -25.39 16.23
CA ILE A 372 -14.07 -24.86 16.32
C ILE A 372 -15.03 -25.95 15.86
N GLU A 373 -16.02 -26.23 16.66
CA GLU A 373 -17.03 -27.26 16.38
C GLU A 373 -17.88 -26.89 15.16
N PRO A 374 -18.15 -27.83 14.25
CA PRO A 374 -18.86 -27.60 12.99
C PRO A 374 -20.20 -26.89 13.14
N PHE A 375 -20.97 -27.21 14.17
CA PHE A 375 -22.26 -26.57 14.42
C PHE A 375 -22.13 -25.10 14.81
N LEU A 376 -21.03 -24.71 15.45
CA LEU A 376 -20.75 -23.32 15.79
C LEU A 376 -20.34 -22.54 14.53
N ILE A 377 -19.53 -23.14 13.65
CA ILE A 377 -19.17 -22.52 12.38
C ILE A 377 -20.42 -22.31 11.52
N SER A 378 -21.24 -23.36 11.35
CA SER A 378 -22.45 -23.30 10.50
C SER A 378 -23.47 -22.25 10.98
N SER A 379 -23.59 -22.04 12.30
CA SER A 379 -24.55 -21.10 12.88
C SER A 379 -24.03 -19.67 12.98
N SER A 380 -22.71 -19.46 12.96
CA SER A 380 -22.11 -18.12 13.13
C SER A 380 -21.56 -17.50 11.85
N LEU A 381 -21.03 -18.31 10.92
CA LEU A 381 -20.38 -17.82 9.71
C LEU A 381 -21.40 -17.40 8.65
N LEU A 382 -21.34 -16.15 8.22
CA LEU A 382 -22.23 -15.59 7.18
C LEU A 382 -21.64 -15.71 5.78
N GLY A 383 -20.33 -15.53 5.67
CA GLY A 383 -19.66 -15.63 4.39
C GLY A 383 -18.14 -15.45 4.51
N VAL A 384 -17.46 -15.89 3.46
CA VAL A 384 -16.02 -15.81 3.33
C VAL A 384 -15.66 -15.19 1.99
N LEU A 385 -14.91 -14.09 2.03
CA LEU A 385 -14.38 -13.42 0.85
C LEU A 385 -12.90 -13.78 0.68
N ALA A 386 -12.57 -14.60 -0.29
CA ALA A 386 -11.17 -14.79 -0.70
C ALA A 386 -10.76 -13.71 -1.69
N GLN A 387 -9.55 -13.20 -1.51
CA GLN A 387 -9.07 -12.04 -2.24
C GLN A 387 -7.59 -12.15 -2.62
N ARG A 388 -7.27 -11.69 -3.83
CA ARG A 388 -5.90 -11.45 -4.30
C ARG A 388 -5.83 -10.14 -5.07
N LEU A 389 -4.64 -9.55 -5.17
CA LEU A 389 -4.41 -8.35 -5.98
C LEU A 389 -3.69 -8.72 -7.27
N VAL A 390 -4.17 -8.16 -8.37
CA VAL A 390 -3.54 -8.20 -9.69
C VAL A 390 -3.16 -6.78 -10.11
N ARG A 391 -2.05 -6.62 -10.84
CA ARG A 391 -1.65 -5.33 -11.39
C ARG A 391 -2.58 -4.94 -12.53
N THR A 392 -2.93 -3.68 -12.61
CA THR A 392 -3.75 -3.13 -13.70
C THR A 392 -2.85 -2.75 -14.87
N LEU A 393 -3.23 -3.16 -16.08
CA LEU A 393 -2.53 -2.76 -17.29
C LEU A 393 -2.55 -1.25 -17.45
N CYS A 394 -1.43 -0.68 -17.85
CA CYS A 394 -1.34 0.74 -18.16
C CYS A 394 -2.26 1.06 -19.37
N SER A 395 -3.16 2.03 -19.19
CA SER A 395 -4.09 2.45 -20.24
C SER A 395 -3.39 2.94 -21.51
N ASP A 396 -2.21 3.56 -21.33
CA ASP A 396 -1.52 4.30 -22.38
C ASP A 396 -0.66 3.38 -23.27
N CYS A 397 -0.30 2.19 -22.80
CA CYS A 397 0.63 1.33 -23.53
C CYS A 397 0.22 -0.15 -23.61
N LYS A 398 -0.93 -0.56 -23.07
CA LYS A 398 -1.39 -1.94 -23.25
C LYS A 398 -1.60 -2.26 -24.74
N GLU A 399 -1.15 -3.43 -25.17
CA GLU A 399 -1.29 -3.89 -26.55
C GLU A 399 -2.31 -5.02 -26.67
N PRO A 400 -3.29 -4.91 -27.59
CA PRO A 400 -4.17 -6.02 -27.90
C PRO A 400 -3.42 -7.10 -28.69
N TYR A 401 -3.77 -8.37 -28.46
CA TYR A 401 -3.29 -9.50 -29.25
C TYR A 401 -4.37 -10.58 -29.34
N GLU A 402 -4.33 -11.39 -30.40
CA GLU A 402 -5.22 -12.55 -30.55
C GLU A 402 -4.71 -13.68 -29.66
N ALA A 403 -5.59 -14.23 -28.83
CA ALA A 403 -5.29 -15.35 -27.96
C ALA A 403 -5.01 -16.64 -28.79
N ASP A 404 -4.01 -17.41 -28.34
CA ASP A 404 -3.73 -18.72 -28.90
C ASP A 404 -4.75 -19.80 -28.45
N SER A 405 -4.66 -21.02 -29.02
CA SER A 405 -5.58 -22.12 -28.72
C SER A 405 -5.59 -22.54 -27.26
N GLU A 406 -4.43 -22.48 -26.57
CA GLU A 406 -4.30 -22.82 -25.16
C GLU A 406 -4.97 -21.75 -24.29
N GLN A 407 -4.73 -20.50 -24.61
CA GLN A 407 -5.37 -19.39 -23.93
C GLN A 407 -6.89 -19.40 -24.13
N LYS A 408 -7.40 -19.63 -25.34
CA LYS A 408 -8.86 -19.75 -25.60
C LYS A 408 -9.51 -20.85 -24.78
N ARG A 409 -8.85 -22.01 -24.57
CA ARG A 409 -9.34 -23.08 -23.70
C ARG A 409 -9.52 -22.64 -22.24
N LEU A 410 -8.62 -21.78 -21.73
CA LEU A 410 -8.77 -21.25 -20.35
C LEU A 410 -10.05 -20.42 -20.17
N PHE A 411 -10.56 -19.83 -21.26
CA PHE A 411 -11.82 -19.08 -21.28
C PHE A 411 -13.02 -19.94 -21.70
N GLY A 412 -12.85 -21.25 -21.90
CA GLY A 412 -13.91 -22.15 -22.35
C GLY A 412 -14.39 -21.86 -23.76
N MET A 413 -13.56 -21.24 -24.60
CA MET A 413 -13.88 -20.86 -25.99
C MET A 413 -13.36 -21.87 -27.00
N ALA A 414 -14.06 -22.00 -28.14
CA ALA A 414 -13.62 -22.83 -29.25
C ALA A 414 -12.40 -22.18 -29.96
N GLU A 415 -11.56 -23.00 -30.58
CA GLU A 415 -10.38 -22.51 -31.31
C GLU A 415 -10.73 -21.58 -32.47
N SER A 416 -11.92 -21.77 -33.06
CA SER A 416 -12.44 -20.94 -34.17
C SER A 416 -12.97 -19.58 -33.75
N GLU A 417 -13.19 -19.36 -32.44
CA GLU A 417 -13.68 -18.08 -31.94
C GLU A 417 -12.52 -17.09 -31.77
N SER A 418 -12.76 -15.80 -32.09
CA SER A 418 -11.77 -14.74 -31.85
C SER A 418 -11.83 -14.26 -30.40
N LEU A 419 -10.67 -14.17 -29.76
CA LEU A 419 -10.51 -13.65 -28.43
C LEU A 419 -9.34 -12.66 -28.38
N ILE A 420 -9.67 -11.38 -28.23
CA ILE A 420 -8.66 -10.33 -28.06
C ILE A 420 -8.34 -10.17 -26.58
N LEU A 421 -7.10 -10.39 -26.23
CA LEU A 421 -6.53 -10.13 -24.92
C LEU A 421 -5.56 -8.95 -24.98
N HIS A 422 -5.10 -8.49 -23.81
CA HIS A 422 -4.15 -7.38 -23.72
C HIS A 422 -2.92 -7.80 -22.93
N ARG A 423 -1.75 -7.31 -23.38
CA ARG A 423 -0.46 -7.50 -22.71
C ARG A 423 0.17 -6.18 -22.30
N ALA A 424 1.05 -6.25 -21.32
CA ALA A 424 1.86 -5.12 -20.90
C ALA A 424 2.98 -4.85 -21.92
N LYS A 425 3.18 -3.57 -22.31
CA LYS A 425 4.30 -3.17 -23.16
C LYS A 425 5.34 -2.38 -22.37
N GLY A 426 4.93 -1.29 -21.77
CA GLY A 426 5.78 -0.31 -21.11
C GLY A 426 5.80 1.04 -21.86
N CYS A 427 5.75 2.13 -21.10
CA CYS A 427 5.89 3.51 -21.57
C CYS A 427 6.37 4.40 -20.42
N GLU A 428 6.67 5.66 -20.68
CA GLU A 428 7.09 6.62 -19.66
C GLU A 428 6.07 6.79 -18.54
N ALA A 429 4.76 6.85 -18.85
CA ALA A 429 3.68 7.00 -17.88
C ALA A 429 3.60 5.87 -16.85
N CYS A 430 4.10 4.68 -17.17
CA CYS A 430 4.17 3.54 -16.26
C CYS A 430 5.62 3.16 -15.88
N ASN A 431 6.59 4.04 -16.09
CA ASN A 431 8.02 3.79 -15.87
C ASN A 431 8.48 2.48 -16.51
N GLN A 432 8.11 2.26 -17.77
CA GLN A 432 8.43 1.08 -18.60
C GLN A 432 7.90 -0.27 -18.05
N LYS A 433 6.99 -0.25 -17.07
CA LYS A 433 6.47 -1.47 -16.41
C LYS A 433 5.33 -2.13 -17.17
N GLY A 434 4.57 -1.37 -17.96
CA GLY A 434 3.34 -1.81 -18.61
C GLY A 434 2.14 -1.97 -17.66
N TYR A 435 2.31 -1.72 -16.36
CA TYR A 435 1.28 -1.77 -15.33
C TYR A 435 1.28 -0.50 -14.50
N ARG A 436 0.08 -0.11 -14.01
CA ARG A 436 -0.09 1.03 -13.12
C ARG A 436 -1.23 0.77 -12.13
N GLY A 437 -0.88 0.64 -10.86
CA GLY A 437 -1.82 0.33 -9.79
C GLY A 437 -2.25 -1.15 -9.76
N ARG A 438 -3.16 -1.45 -8.86
CA ARG A 438 -3.67 -2.82 -8.59
C ARG A 438 -5.18 -2.81 -8.46
N THR A 439 -5.80 -3.95 -8.72
CA THR A 439 -7.22 -4.21 -8.47
C THR A 439 -7.39 -5.57 -7.81
N GLY A 440 -8.47 -5.75 -7.04
CA GLY A 440 -8.78 -7.03 -6.42
C GLY A 440 -9.35 -8.03 -7.43
N ILE A 441 -9.10 -9.30 -7.21
CA ILE A 441 -9.88 -10.41 -7.72
C ILE A 441 -10.47 -11.15 -6.52
N HIS A 442 -11.74 -11.55 -6.63
CA HIS A 442 -12.54 -11.95 -5.49
C HIS A 442 -13.30 -13.24 -5.73
N GLU A 443 -13.49 -13.98 -4.66
CA GLU A 443 -14.40 -15.12 -4.57
C GLU A 443 -15.18 -14.97 -3.26
N LEU A 444 -16.48 -14.75 -3.33
CA LEU A 444 -17.34 -14.61 -2.15
C LEU A 444 -18.23 -15.84 -2.00
N VAL A 445 -17.94 -16.66 -1.01
CA VAL A 445 -18.78 -17.79 -0.62
C VAL A 445 -19.75 -17.32 0.45
N LEU A 446 -21.04 -17.37 0.14
CA LEU A 446 -22.13 -17.17 1.11
C LEU A 446 -22.38 -18.48 1.84
N VAL A 447 -22.55 -18.43 3.16
CA VAL A 447 -22.89 -19.60 3.96
C VAL A 447 -24.42 -19.70 4.05
N ASP A 448 -25.01 -20.17 2.96
CA ASP A 448 -26.42 -20.47 2.84
C ASP A 448 -26.78 -21.84 3.50
N GLU A 449 -28.04 -22.21 3.46
CA GLU A 449 -28.51 -23.45 4.07
C GLU A 449 -27.76 -24.70 3.54
N MET A 450 -27.43 -24.73 2.24
CA MET A 450 -26.66 -25.83 1.64
C MET A 450 -25.25 -25.91 2.22
N VAL A 451 -24.54 -24.76 2.31
CA VAL A 451 -23.19 -24.70 2.86
C VAL A 451 -23.21 -25.00 4.36
N GLN A 452 -24.22 -24.52 5.10
CA GLN A 452 -24.41 -24.79 6.52
C GLN A 452 -24.59 -26.33 6.77
N GLU A 453 -25.39 -27.01 5.95
CA GLU A 453 -25.57 -28.45 6.05
C GLU A 453 -24.26 -29.21 5.79
N LEU A 454 -23.50 -28.81 4.76
CA LEU A 454 -22.19 -29.37 4.43
C LEU A 454 -21.19 -29.19 5.58
N ILE A 455 -21.16 -28.02 6.19
CA ILE A 455 -20.29 -27.72 7.35
C ILE A 455 -20.72 -28.60 8.54
N HIS A 456 -22.04 -28.67 8.82
CA HIS A 456 -22.60 -29.37 9.97
C HIS A 456 -22.28 -30.86 9.93
N ARG A 457 -22.37 -31.49 8.74
CA ARG A 457 -22.04 -32.92 8.54
C ARG A 457 -20.56 -33.20 8.29
N GLU A 458 -19.70 -32.21 8.51
CA GLU A 458 -18.25 -32.30 8.36
C GLU A 458 -17.79 -32.72 6.94
N ALA A 459 -18.50 -32.29 5.91
CA ALA A 459 -18.14 -32.58 4.53
C ALA A 459 -16.70 -32.19 4.22
N GLY A 460 -16.01 -32.94 3.39
CA GLY A 460 -14.65 -32.68 2.96
C GLY A 460 -14.57 -31.40 2.12
N GLU A 461 -13.39 -30.73 2.13
CA GLU A 461 -13.19 -29.48 1.41
C GLU A 461 -13.58 -29.56 -0.07
N GLN A 462 -13.23 -30.68 -0.75
CA GLN A 462 -13.55 -30.87 -2.16
C GLN A 462 -15.07 -30.98 -2.41
N GLU A 463 -15.84 -31.54 -1.47
CA GLU A 463 -17.28 -31.62 -1.60
C GLU A 463 -17.94 -30.25 -1.44
N VAL A 464 -17.51 -29.49 -0.44
CA VAL A 464 -17.95 -28.11 -0.25
C VAL A 464 -17.58 -27.23 -1.46
N GLU A 465 -16.34 -27.35 -1.95
CA GLU A 465 -15.86 -26.65 -3.14
C GLU A 465 -16.74 -26.94 -4.36
N LYS A 466 -17.02 -28.23 -4.63
CA LYS A 466 -17.86 -28.63 -5.77
C LYS A 466 -19.30 -28.07 -5.65
N ALA A 467 -19.86 -28.05 -4.46
CA ALA A 467 -21.20 -27.54 -4.23
C ALA A 467 -21.24 -26.00 -4.44
N VAL A 468 -20.27 -25.28 -3.87
CA VAL A 468 -20.14 -23.82 -3.99
C VAL A 468 -19.94 -23.38 -5.43
N ARG A 469 -19.19 -24.12 -6.25
CA ARG A 469 -18.90 -23.76 -7.66
C ARG A 469 -20.12 -23.71 -8.56
N ASN A 470 -21.24 -24.26 -8.16
CA ASN A 470 -22.50 -24.14 -8.92
C ASN A 470 -23.05 -22.69 -8.89
N HIS A 471 -22.71 -21.91 -7.86
CA HIS A 471 -23.29 -20.57 -7.63
C HIS A 471 -22.25 -19.47 -7.47
N THR A 472 -21.00 -19.81 -7.10
CA THR A 472 -19.93 -18.84 -6.84
C THR A 472 -18.77 -19.05 -7.82
N PRO A 473 -18.45 -18.03 -8.65
CA PRO A 473 -17.25 -18.07 -9.48
C PRO A 473 -15.99 -18.19 -8.63
N SER A 474 -15.00 -18.96 -9.10
CA SER A 474 -13.71 -19.03 -8.43
C SER A 474 -12.94 -17.69 -8.57
N ILE A 475 -11.98 -17.48 -7.69
CA ILE A 475 -11.10 -16.32 -7.77
C ILE A 475 -10.39 -16.21 -9.13
N ARG A 476 -10.04 -17.36 -9.75
CA ARG A 476 -9.47 -17.42 -11.10
C ARG A 476 -10.49 -16.98 -12.15
N SER A 477 -11.75 -17.37 -12.03
CA SER A 477 -12.81 -16.97 -12.96
C SER A 477 -13.04 -15.47 -12.95
N ASP A 478 -13.04 -14.84 -11.75
CA ASP A 478 -13.10 -13.37 -11.65
C ASP A 478 -11.86 -12.71 -12.30
N GLY A 479 -10.68 -13.27 -12.06
CA GLY A 479 -9.44 -12.81 -12.72
C GLY A 479 -9.54 -12.88 -14.25
N LEU A 480 -9.98 -14.01 -14.81
CA LEU A 480 -10.15 -14.20 -16.26
C LEU A 480 -11.20 -13.22 -16.84
N SER A 481 -12.27 -12.93 -16.10
CA SER A 481 -13.23 -11.91 -16.50
C SER A 481 -12.57 -10.52 -16.65
N LYS A 482 -11.67 -10.15 -15.74
CA LYS A 482 -10.89 -8.90 -15.81
C LYS A 482 -9.88 -8.89 -16.96
N VAL A 483 -9.25 -10.04 -17.26
CA VAL A 483 -8.39 -10.20 -18.44
C VAL A 483 -9.18 -9.94 -19.72
N ARG A 484 -10.36 -10.54 -19.87
CA ARG A 484 -11.24 -10.34 -21.04
C ARG A 484 -11.63 -8.87 -21.23
N ARG A 485 -11.79 -8.14 -20.14
CA ARG A 485 -12.08 -6.70 -20.13
C ARG A 485 -10.84 -5.81 -20.37
N GLY A 486 -9.64 -6.39 -20.51
CA GLY A 486 -8.38 -5.66 -20.69
C GLY A 486 -7.97 -4.82 -19.47
N ILE A 487 -8.40 -5.20 -18.27
CA ILE A 487 -8.04 -4.54 -17.00
C ILE A 487 -6.67 -5.04 -16.52
N THR A 488 -6.41 -6.34 -16.65
CA THR A 488 -5.15 -6.98 -16.28
C THR A 488 -4.70 -7.94 -17.39
N SER A 489 -3.51 -8.50 -17.30
CA SER A 489 -3.02 -9.52 -18.24
C SER A 489 -3.31 -10.93 -17.76
N LEU A 490 -3.35 -11.88 -18.70
CA LEU A 490 -3.49 -13.31 -18.38
C LEU A 490 -2.33 -13.81 -17.51
N GLU A 491 -1.10 -13.40 -17.84
CA GLU A 491 0.10 -13.73 -17.09
C GLU A 491 0.00 -13.35 -15.62
N GLU A 492 -0.53 -12.16 -15.33
CA GLU A 492 -0.68 -11.65 -13.98
C GLU A 492 -1.72 -12.47 -13.17
N VAL A 493 -2.85 -12.81 -13.77
CA VAL A 493 -3.86 -13.67 -13.12
C VAL A 493 -3.30 -15.06 -12.85
N MET A 494 -2.63 -15.66 -13.85
CA MET A 494 -2.00 -16.98 -13.68
C MET A 494 -0.91 -16.98 -12.61
N ARG A 495 -0.14 -15.90 -12.49
CA ARG A 495 0.90 -15.75 -11.46
C ARG A 495 0.33 -15.81 -10.04
N VAL A 496 -0.81 -15.16 -9.79
CA VAL A 496 -1.40 -15.07 -8.46
C VAL A 496 -2.40 -16.19 -8.14
N THR A 497 -2.82 -16.98 -9.14
CA THR A 497 -3.79 -18.08 -8.97
C THR A 497 -3.21 -19.46 -9.23
N LYS A 498 -1.88 -19.62 -9.31
CA LYS A 498 -1.21 -20.93 -9.57
C LYS A 498 -1.47 -21.97 -8.48
N GLU A 499 -1.76 -21.55 -7.26
CA GLU A 499 -1.94 -22.40 -6.08
C GLU A 499 -3.40 -22.44 -5.60
N ALA A 500 -4.33 -21.97 -6.44
CA ALA A 500 -5.76 -21.93 -6.13
C ALA A 500 -6.52 -23.00 -6.91
#